data_f12c4fa9b2af188646c9565fc42bf5f5
#
_entry.id   f12c4fa9b2af188646c9565fc42bf5f5
#
_cell.length_a   1.000
_cell.length_b   1.000
_cell.length_c   1.000
_cell.angle_alpha   90.00
_cell.angle_beta   90.00
_cell.angle_gamma   90.00
#
_symmetry.space_group_name_H-M   'P 1'
#
loop_
_entity.id
_entity.type
_entity.pdbx_description
1 polymer ?
#
loop_
_entity_poly.entity_id
_entity_poly.type
_entity_poly.pdbx_seq_one_letter_code
_entity_poly.pdbx_strand_id
1 'polypeptide(L)'
;MVKIYSIVYNDEQVVEYKKYFNQVKTIEDKSYLFEYNVLIDIIDNFKINDEYLGIFSHKFPFKTGLFKKKLYWLLENNPDFDIYGLCPQYNLKGKYLNFTEKAHPGFKELFYPLCKDLGLEVKEPEYVIYGNFVIMKTSIYKDYVNNIIKPAIYLLETKYKDLAWKNSNYK
;
A
#
# COMPACT_ATOMS: atom_id res chain seq x y z
N MET A 1 13.07 -16.03 1.72
CA MET A 1 11.92 -16.47 0.87
C MET A 1 10.94 -15.31 0.76
N VAL A 2 10.18 -15.21 -0.33
CA VAL A 2 9.25 -14.07 -0.55
C VAL A 2 7.82 -14.58 -0.64
N LYS A 3 6.91 -13.96 0.12
CA LYS A 3 5.47 -14.22 0.05
C LYS A 3 4.76 -13.04 -0.60
N ILE A 4 3.93 -13.30 -1.61
CA ILE A 4 3.19 -12.26 -2.31
C ILE A 4 1.71 -12.60 -2.30
N TYR A 5 0.91 -11.61 -1.89
CA TYR A 5 -0.54 -11.65 -1.92
C TYR A 5 -1.11 -10.69 -2.96
N SER A 6 -2.18 -11.11 -3.61
CA SER A 6 -2.96 -10.30 -4.55
C SER A 6 -4.33 -10.04 -3.94
N ILE A 7 -4.67 -8.76 -3.76
CA ILE A 7 -5.96 -8.34 -3.22
C ILE A 7 -7.00 -8.43 -4.32
N VAL A 8 -8.10 -9.10 -4.03
CA VAL A 8 -9.27 -9.25 -4.91
C VAL A 8 -10.53 -8.76 -4.20
N TYR A 9 -11.50 -8.25 -4.97
CA TYR A 9 -12.71 -7.64 -4.44
C TYR A 9 -13.96 -8.52 -4.60
N ASN A 10 -13.92 -9.48 -5.52
CA ASN A 10 -15.05 -10.39 -5.78
C ASN A 10 -14.57 -11.77 -6.26
N ASP A 11 -15.50 -12.71 -6.35
CA ASP A 11 -15.20 -14.10 -6.70
C ASP A 11 -14.76 -14.29 -8.17
N GLU A 12 -15.21 -13.44 -9.07
CA GLU A 12 -14.75 -13.45 -10.48
C GLU A 12 -13.26 -13.15 -10.56
N GLN A 13 -12.80 -12.16 -9.81
CA GLN A 13 -11.38 -11.82 -9.72
C GLN A 13 -10.56 -12.93 -9.05
N VAL A 14 -11.13 -13.66 -8.07
CA VAL A 14 -10.48 -14.83 -7.49
C VAL A 14 -10.17 -15.86 -8.58
N VAL A 15 -11.13 -16.16 -9.43
CA VAL A 15 -10.94 -17.12 -10.53
C VAL A 15 -9.93 -16.60 -11.57
N GLU A 16 -10.06 -15.35 -11.98
CA GLU A 16 -9.22 -14.74 -13.02
C GLU A 16 -7.76 -14.62 -12.62
N TYR A 17 -7.48 -14.18 -11.38
CA TYR A 17 -6.13 -13.79 -10.94
C TYR A 17 -5.39 -14.83 -10.10
N LYS A 18 -6.04 -15.96 -9.73
CA LYS A 18 -5.42 -17.01 -8.88
C LYS A 18 -4.10 -17.58 -9.40
N LYS A 19 -3.87 -17.51 -10.72
CA LYS A 19 -2.67 -18.02 -11.37
C LYS A 19 -1.42 -17.14 -11.16
N TYR A 20 -1.59 -15.90 -10.71
CA TYR A 20 -0.47 -14.95 -10.56
C TYR A 20 0.16 -15.02 -9.18
N PHE A 21 -0.62 -14.77 -8.12
CA PHE A 21 -0.15 -14.73 -6.74
C PHE A 21 -1.17 -15.35 -5.79
N ASN A 22 -0.81 -15.52 -4.50
CA ASN A 22 -1.78 -15.89 -3.49
C ASN A 22 -2.83 -14.79 -3.38
N GLN A 23 -4.09 -15.17 -3.19
CA GLN A 23 -5.18 -14.20 -3.16
C GLN A 23 -5.75 -14.03 -1.76
N VAL A 24 -6.09 -12.79 -1.43
CA VAL A 24 -6.84 -12.44 -0.23
C VAL A 24 -7.97 -11.52 -0.65
N LYS A 25 -9.20 -11.87 -0.27
CA LYS A 25 -10.39 -11.07 -0.54
C LYS A 25 -10.49 -9.91 0.45
N THR A 26 -10.97 -8.76 0.00
CA THR A 26 -11.23 -7.62 0.88
C THR A 26 -12.29 -7.95 1.92
N ILE A 27 -12.23 -7.27 3.06
CA ILE A 27 -13.25 -7.36 4.12
C ILE A 27 -14.36 -6.36 3.75
N GLU A 28 -15.59 -6.86 3.53
CA GLU A 28 -16.70 -6.07 3.00
C GLU A 28 -17.13 -4.91 3.91
N ASP A 29 -17.16 -5.13 5.21
CA ASP A 29 -17.55 -4.13 6.23
C ASP A 29 -16.54 -2.99 6.39
N LYS A 30 -15.32 -3.14 5.84
CA LYS A 30 -14.25 -2.14 5.84
C LYS A 30 -13.81 -1.75 4.43
N SER A 31 -14.70 -1.85 3.46
CA SER A 31 -14.41 -1.57 2.04
C SER A 31 -13.92 -0.13 1.80
N TYR A 32 -14.30 0.84 2.63
CA TYR A 32 -13.83 2.24 2.57
C TYR A 32 -12.33 2.39 2.85
N LEU A 33 -11.69 1.43 3.52
CA LEU A 33 -10.24 1.38 3.71
C LEU A 33 -9.50 0.81 2.51
N PHE A 34 -10.23 0.38 1.48
CA PHE A 34 -9.67 -0.25 0.27
C PHE A 34 -8.68 -1.38 0.62
N GLU A 35 -7.45 -1.25 0.14
CA GLU A 35 -6.42 -2.27 0.31
C GLU A 35 -5.86 -2.32 1.76
N TYR A 36 -6.04 -1.28 2.57
CA TYR A 36 -5.48 -1.22 3.93
C TYR A 36 -6.14 -2.19 4.91
N ASN A 37 -7.43 -2.50 4.76
CA ASN A 37 -8.10 -3.51 5.58
C ASN A 37 -7.46 -4.90 5.40
N VAL A 38 -7.09 -5.22 4.15
CA VAL A 38 -6.43 -6.50 3.82
C VAL A 38 -4.99 -6.52 4.34
N LEU A 39 -4.27 -5.39 4.25
CA LEU A 39 -2.94 -5.27 4.85
C LEU A 39 -2.95 -5.59 6.35
N ILE A 40 -3.90 -5.00 7.07
CA ILE A 40 -4.06 -5.22 8.51
C ILE A 40 -4.42 -6.68 8.80
N ASP A 41 -5.39 -7.24 8.08
CA ASP A 41 -5.83 -8.61 8.25
C ASP A 41 -4.69 -9.62 8.03
N ILE A 42 -3.89 -9.43 6.98
CA ILE A 42 -2.73 -10.29 6.71
C ILE A 42 -1.71 -10.20 7.84
N ILE A 43 -1.41 -8.99 8.33
CA ILE A 43 -0.41 -8.82 9.40
C ILE A 43 -0.88 -9.40 10.73
N ASP A 44 -2.17 -9.28 11.06
CA ASP A 44 -2.71 -9.70 12.36
C ASP A 44 -3.05 -11.19 12.41
N ASN A 45 -3.56 -11.75 11.33
CA ASN A 45 -4.21 -13.05 11.33
C ASN A 45 -3.47 -14.14 10.54
N PHE A 46 -2.53 -13.78 9.67
CA PHE A 46 -1.82 -14.76 8.84
C PHE A 46 -0.46 -15.12 9.45
N LYS A 47 -0.18 -16.41 9.48
CA LYS A 47 1.17 -16.88 9.83
C LYS A 47 2.13 -16.66 8.67
N ILE A 48 2.91 -15.57 8.73
CA ILE A 48 3.90 -15.22 7.72
C ILE A 48 5.28 -15.57 8.25
N ASN A 49 5.90 -16.60 7.67
CA ASN A 49 7.25 -17.05 8.00
C ASN A 49 8.28 -16.65 6.94
N ASP A 50 7.82 -16.02 5.87
CA ASP A 50 8.68 -15.55 4.78
C ASP A 50 9.42 -14.28 5.19
N GLU A 51 10.66 -14.13 4.74
CA GLU A 51 11.51 -12.98 5.04
C GLU A 51 10.96 -11.69 4.44
N TYR A 52 10.39 -11.78 3.22
CA TYR A 52 9.82 -10.66 2.50
C TYR A 52 8.33 -10.85 2.24
N LEU A 53 7.61 -9.73 2.27
CA LEU A 53 6.18 -9.66 2.03
C LEU A 53 5.86 -8.59 0.98
N GLY A 54 5.03 -8.95 0.01
CA GLY A 54 4.39 -8.04 -0.94
C GLY A 54 2.88 -8.21 -0.91
N ILE A 55 2.15 -7.10 -0.89
CA ILE A 55 0.69 -7.10 -0.91
C ILE A 55 0.24 -6.10 -1.97
N PHE A 56 -0.36 -6.59 -3.05
CA PHE A 56 -0.68 -5.80 -4.23
C PHE A 56 -2.15 -5.91 -4.62
N SER A 57 -2.66 -4.88 -5.28
CA SER A 57 -3.89 -4.98 -6.05
C SER A 57 -3.79 -6.10 -7.11
N HIS A 58 -4.90 -6.78 -7.40
CA HIS A 58 -4.97 -7.79 -8.48
C HIS A 58 -4.47 -7.25 -9.83
N LYS A 59 -4.59 -5.95 -10.07
CA LYS A 59 -4.14 -5.29 -11.31
C LYS A 59 -2.62 -5.04 -11.36
N PHE A 60 -1.87 -5.33 -10.30
CA PHE A 60 -0.41 -5.11 -10.25
C PHE A 60 0.34 -5.66 -11.47
N PRO A 61 0.16 -6.93 -11.90
CA PRO A 61 0.93 -7.47 -13.03
C PRO A 61 0.69 -6.70 -14.32
N PHE A 62 -0.54 -6.23 -14.53
CA PHE A 62 -0.93 -5.50 -15.74
C PHE A 62 -0.44 -4.05 -15.73
N LYS A 63 -0.42 -3.42 -14.55
CA LYS A 63 0.07 -2.04 -14.41
C LYS A 63 1.59 -1.93 -14.51
N THR A 64 2.31 -2.97 -14.10
CA THR A 64 3.77 -2.95 -14.00
C THR A 64 4.48 -3.80 -15.05
N GLY A 65 3.79 -4.74 -15.70
CA GLY A 65 4.39 -5.77 -16.53
C GLY A 65 5.22 -6.80 -15.73
N LEU A 66 5.12 -6.78 -14.40
CA LEU A 66 5.85 -7.68 -13.50
C LEU A 66 4.96 -8.87 -13.13
N PHE A 67 4.91 -9.84 -14.03
CA PHE A 67 4.29 -11.14 -13.75
C PHE A 67 5.20 -11.98 -12.83
N LYS A 68 4.63 -12.98 -12.18
CA LYS A 68 5.27 -13.81 -11.15
C LYS A 68 6.72 -14.18 -11.47
N LYS A 69 6.96 -14.79 -12.64
CA LYS A 69 8.32 -15.24 -13.05
C LYS A 69 9.33 -14.08 -13.09
N LYS A 70 8.96 -12.96 -13.71
CA LYS A 70 9.82 -11.79 -13.87
C LYS A 70 10.09 -11.11 -12.53
N LEU A 71 9.06 -11.04 -11.67
CA LEU A 71 9.19 -10.44 -10.35
C LEU A 71 10.15 -11.24 -9.46
N TYR A 72 9.99 -12.57 -9.39
CA TYR A 72 10.90 -13.41 -8.60
C TYR A 72 12.33 -13.36 -9.15
N TRP A 73 12.50 -13.40 -10.47
CA TRP A 73 13.81 -13.21 -11.10
C TRP A 73 14.47 -11.88 -10.69
N LEU A 74 13.71 -10.79 -10.69
CA LEU A 74 14.20 -9.46 -10.28
C LEU A 74 14.66 -9.47 -8.83
N LEU A 75 13.91 -10.08 -7.91
CA LEU A 75 14.29 -10.18 -6.51
C LEU A 75 15.52 -11.05 -6.30
N GLU A 76 15.62 -12.18 -6.99
CA GLU A 76 16.76 -13.10 -6.91
C GLU A 76 18.06 -12.46 -7.43
N ASN A 77 17.97 -11.60 -8.45
CA ASN A 77 19.14 -10.92 -9.03
C ASN A 77 19.47 -9.57 -8.38
N ASN A 78 18.69 -9.13 -7.41
CA ASN A 78 18.92 -7.92 -6.63
C ASN A 78 18.66 -8.22 -5.15
N PRO A 79 19.47 -9.09 -4.52
CA PRO A 79 19.30 -9.44 -3.10
C PRO A 79 19.64 -8.24 -2.19
N ASP A 80 19.35 -8.40 -0.90
CA ASP A 80 19.86 -7.59 0.20
C ASP A 80 19.28 -6.17 0.36
N PHE A 81 18.20 -5.83 -0.33
CA PHE A 81 17.46 -4.62 -0.03
C PHE A 81 16.36 -4.88 1.02
N ASP A 82 16.19 -3.94 1.92
CA ASP A 82 15.11 -3.99 2.92
C ASP A 82 13.74 -3.74 2.28
N ILE A 83 13.70 -2.90 1.22
CA ILE A 83 12.50 -2.48 0.52
C ILE A 83 12.75 -2.45 -0.98
N TYR A 84 11.87 -3.08 -1.76
CA TYR A 84 11.82 -3.00 -3.22
C TYR A 84 10.62 -2.15 -3.63
N GLY A 85 10.88 -0.96 -4.15
CA GLY A 85 9.87 -0.12 -4.78
C GLY A 85 9.65 -0.52 -6.23
N LEU A 86 8.42 -0.88 -6.57
CA LEU A 86 8.05 -1.31 -7.90
C LEU A 86 7.25 -0.20 -8.61
N CYS A 87 7.45 -0.01 -9.91
CA CYS A 87 6.79 1.05 -10.68
C CYS A 87 7.08 2.49 -10.20
N PRO A 88 8.35 2.92 -10.17
CA PRO A 88 8.71 4.26 -9.71
C PRO A 88 8.19 5.35 -10.67
N GLN A 89 7.80 6.50 -10.11
CA GLN A 89 7.31 7.68 -10.82
C GLN A 89 8.38 8.78 -10.80
N TYR A 90 9.37 8.67 -11.67
CA TYR A 90 10.51 9.60 -11.71
C TYR A 90 10.13 11.06 -12.04
N ASN A 91 9.04 11.26 -12.78
CA ASN A 91 8.52 12.59 -13.14
C ASN A 91 7.92 13.36 -11.95
N LEU A 92 7.69 12.70 -10.81
CA LEU A 92 7.14 13.29 -9.59
C LEU A 92 8.20 13.66 -8.55
N LYS A 93 9.48 13.45 -8.83
CA LYS A 93 10.59 13.83 -7.93
C LYS A 93 10.49 15.32 -7.56
N GLY A 94 10.44 15.61 -6.24
CA GLY A 94 10.32 16.98 -5.71
C GLY A 94 9.01 17.70 -6.03
N LYS A 95 7.98 16.98 -6.51
CA LYS A 95 6.68 17.57 -6.90
C LYS A 95 5.49 16.76 -6.40
N TYR A 96 5.72 15.69 -5.65
CA TYR A 96 4.69 14.72 -5.29
C TYR A 96 3.55 15.33 -4.46
N LEU A 97 3.87 16.10 -3.42
CA LEU A 97 2.87 16.70 -2.55
C LEU A 97 2.00 17.71 -3.29
N ASN A 98 2.58 18.49 -4.22
CA ASN A 98 1.82 19.41 -5.06
C ASN A 98 0.98 18.69 -6.11
N PHE A 99 1.53 17.62 -6.71
CA PHE A 99 0.79 16.79 -7.65
C PHE A 99 -0.42 16.13 -6.98
N THR A 100 -0.22 15.57 -5.77
CA THR A 100 -1.30 14.93 -5.00
C THR A 100 -2.37 15.93 -4.58
N GLU A 101 -1.99 17.13 -4.12
CA GLU A 101 -2.94 18.21 -3.81
C GLU A 101 -3.76 18.63 -5.03
N LYS A 102 -3.15 18.70 -6.21
CA LYS A 102 -3.87 19.01 -7.45
C LYS A 102 -4.85 17.91 -7.86
N ALA A 103 -4.48 16.65 -7.66
CA ALA A 103 -5.32 15.49 -7.97
C ALA A 103 -6.43 15.28 -6.93
N HIS A 104 -6.14 15.60 -5.66
CA HIS A 104 -7.02 15.43 -4.51
C HIS A 104 -7.02 16.71 -3.67
N PRO A 105 -7.80 17.74 -4.04
CA PRO A 105 -7.86 19.00 -3.30
C PRO A 105 -8.20 18.78 -1.82
N GLY A 106 -7.44 19.45 -0.93
CA GLY A 106 -7.53 19.26 0.52
C GLY A 106 -6.63 18.12 1.07
N PHE A 107 -5.85 17.46 0.20
CA PHE A 107 -4.90 16.45 0.65
C PHE A 107 -3.91 17.01 1.68
N LYS A 108 -3.32 18.16 1.43
CA LYS A 108 -2.35 18.76 2.36
C LYS A 108 -2.98 19.21 3.67
N GLU A 109 -4.21 19.69 3.63
CA GLU A 109 -4.97 20.09 4.82
C GLU A 109 -5.14 18.92 5.81
N LEU A 110 -5.31 17.71 5.28
CA LEU A 110 -5.40 16.48 6.07
C LEU A 110 -4.03 15.88 6.36
N PHE A 111 -3.16 15.80 5.38
CA PHE A 111 -1.90 15.04 5.42
C PHE A 111 -0.88 15.60 6.41
N TYR A 112 -0.68 16.93 6.43
CA TYR A 112 0.31 17.55 7.33
C TYR A 112 -0.04 17.38 8.82
N PRO A 113 -1.28 17.68 9.26
CA PRO A 113 -1.65 17.44 10.67
C PRO A 113 -1.62 15.96 11.05
N LEU A 114 -2.04 15.06 10.14
CA LEU A 114 -1.98 13.61 10.36
C LEU A 114 -0.54 13.14 10.56
N CYS A 115 0.39 13.54 9.70
CA CYS A 115 1.81 13.20 9.85
C CYS A 115 2.39 13.75 11.15
N LYS A 116 2.04 14.99 11.52
CA LYS A 116 2.47 15.58 12.79
C LYS A 116 2.01 14.78 13.99
N ASP A 117 0.75 14.34 14.01
CA ASP A 117 0.20 13.53 15.11
C ASP A 117 0.82 12.14 15.18
N LEU A 118 1.26 11.60 14.04
CA LEU A 118 2.00 10.34 13.94
C LEU A 118 3.51 10.50 14.26
N GLY A 119 3.98 11.72 14.55
CA GLY A 119 5.39 12.00 14.79
C GLY A 119 6.26 11.88 13.52
N LEU A 120 5.65 11.97 12.32
CA LEU A 120 6.35 11.85 11.06
C LEU A 120 6.77 13.21 10.51
N GLU A 121 8.02 13.32 10.09
CA GLU A 121 8.51 14.51 9.38
C GLU A 121 8.07 14.43 7.91
N VAL A 122 7.41 15.47 7.41
CA VAL A 122 6.97 15.55 6.02
C VAL A 122 8.05 16.19 5.16
N LYS A 123 8.57 15.43 4.22
CA LYS A 123 9.50 15.87 3.17
C LYS A 123 8.95 15.52 1.80
N GLU A 124 9.31 16.33 0.79
CA GLU A 124 9.08 15.90 -0.59
C GLU A 124 9.90 14.62 -0.87
N PRO A 125 9.26 13.55 -1.31
CA PRO A 125 9.97 12.30 -1.53
C PRO A 125 10.92 12.42 -2.73
N GLU A 126 12.10 11.84 -2.58
CA GLU A 126 13.04 11.72 -3.68
C GLU A 126 12.56 10.72 -4.73
N TYR A 127 11.91 9.67 -4.28
CA TYR A 127 11.33 8.62 -5.13
C TYR A 127 9.88 8.40 -4.76
N VAL A 128 9.03 8.28 -5.77
CA VAL A 128 7.61 7.99 -5.63
C VAL A 128 7.31 6.64 -6.26
N ILE A 129 6.56 5.81 -5.56
CA ILE A 129 6.10 4.51 -6.05
C ILE A 129 4.59 4.61 -6.26
N TYR A 130 4.13 4.16 -7.43
CA TYR A 130 2.71 4.16 -7.73
C TYR A 130 1.95 3.13 -6.88
N GLY A 131 1.01 3.62 -6.07
CA GLY A 131 0.21 2.78 -5.18
C GLY A 131 1.07 2.05 -4.14
N ASN A 132 0.57 0.94 -3.62
CA ASN A 132 1.27 0.11 -2.62
C ASN A 132 2.18 -0.96 -3.27
N PHE A 133 2.84 -0.63 -4.40
CA PHE A 133 3.65 -1.59 -5.13
C PHE A 133 5.04 -1.72 -4.51
N VAL A 134 5.09 -2.22 -3.29
CA VAL A 134 6.32 -2.44 -2.53
C VAL A 134 6.41 -3.89 -2.04
N ILE A 135 7.63 -4.42 -2.04
CA ILE A 135 8.00 -5.62 -1.31
C ILE A 135 8.98 -5.19 -0.25
N MET A 136 8.77 -5.56 0.98
CA MET A 136 9.68 -5.24 2.08
C MET A 136 9.90 -6.44 3.00
N LYS A 137 10.96 -6.38 3.79
CA LYS A 137 11.15 -7.36 4.86
C LYS A 137 9.89 -7.43 5.71
N THR A 138 9.47 -8.63 6.06
CA THR A 138 8.22 -8.87 6.81
C THR A 138 8.20 -8.12 8.15
N SER A 139 9.35 -7.97 8.81
CA SER A 139 9.48 -7.17 10.03
C SER A 139 9.14 -5.69 9.76
N ILE A 140 9.70 -5.10 8.70
CA ILE A 140 9.44 -3.71 8.31
C ILE A 140 7.97 -3.53 7.92
N TYR A 141 7.38 -4.50 7.22
CA TYR A 141 5.96 -4.45 6.87
C TYR A 141 5.06 -4.45 8.11
N LYS A 142 5.39 -5.29 9.12
CA LYS A 142 4.69 -5.33 10.41
C LYS A 142 4.80 -4.00 11.15
N ASP A 143 6.01 -3.43 11.21
CA ASP A 143 6.24 -2.12 11.85
C ASP A 143 5.47 -1.01 11.14
N TYR A 144 5.48 -0.98 9.81
CA TYR A 144 4.71 -0.03 9.01
C TYR A 144 3.20 -0.12 9.30
N VAL A 145 2.65 -1.33 9.30
CA VAL A 145 1.21 -1.51 9.58
C VAL A 145 0.87 -1.13 11.01
N ASN A 146 1.65 -1.56 11.99
CA ASN A 146 1.32 -1.35 13.40
C ASN A 146 1.60 0.07 13.89
N ASN A 147 2.67 0.72 13.40
CA ASN A 147 3.12 2.02 13.91
C ASN A 147 2.67 3.19 13.04
N ILE A 148 2.21 2.93 11.79
CA ILE A 148 1.79 4.00 10.88
C ILE A 148 0.36 3.77 10.40
N ILE A 149 0.04 2.64 9.76
CA ILE A 149 -1.27 2.44 9.13
C ILE A 149 -2.40 2.39 10.16
N LYS A 150 -2.28 1.54 11.20
CA LYS A 150 -3.33 1.43 12.23
C LYS A 150 -3.54 2.75 13.00
N PRO A 151 -2.49 3.45 13.48
CA PRO A 151 -2.66 4.75 14.11
C PRO A 151 -3.25 5.80 13.16
N ALA A 152 -2.85 5.81 11.88
CA ALA A 152 -3.40 6.72 10.89
C ALA A 152 -4.90 6.48 10.68
N ILE A 153 -5.33 5.22 10.52
CA ILE A 153 -6.76 4.88 10.40
C ILE A 153 -7.53 5.32 11.65
N TYR A 154 -7.00 5.05 12.83
CA TYR A 154 -7.63 5.51 14.07
C TYR A 154 -7.83 7.03 14.10
N LEU A 155 -6.81 7.81 13.71
CA LEU A 155 -6.92 9.27 13.64
C LEU A 155 -7.90 9.74 12.57
N LEU A 156 -7.95 9.07 11.42
CA LEU A 156 -8.90 9.37 10.34
C LEU A 156 -10.34 9.05 10.73
N GLU A 157 -10.58 8.03 11.54
CA GLU A 157 -11.92 7.64 12.00
C GLU A 157 -12.39 8.47 13.22
N THR A 158 -11.48 9.15 13.91
CA THR A 158 -11.77 9.93 15.12
C THR A 158 -11.52 11.42 14.91
N LYS A 159 -10.28 11.86 15.07
CA LYS A 159 -9.87 13.27 15.06
C LYS A 159 -10.10 13.97 13.72
N TYR A 160 -9.87 13.26 12.61
CA TYR A 160 -9.92 13.83 11.25
C TYR A 160 -11.12 13.36 10.43
N LYS A 161 -12.11 12.74 11.07
CA LYS A 161 -13.25 12.13 10.38
C LYS A 161 -13.95 13.08 9.41
N ASP A 162 -14.32 14.28 9.89
CA ASP A 162 -15.05 15.24 9.06
C ASP A 162 -14.19 15.76 7.90
N LEU A 163 -12.90 15.98 8.13
CA LEU A 163 -11.98 16.46 7.12
C LEU A 163 -11.69 15.39 6.05
N ALA A 164 -11.51 14.15 6.47
CA ALA A 164 -11.26 13.03 5.58
C ALA A 164 -12.45 12.76 4.62
N TRP A 165 -13.68 12.90 5.12
CA TRP A 165 -14.88 12.67 4.31
C TRP A 165 -15.33 13.88 3.50
N LYS A 166 -15.06 15.10 3.98
CA LYS A 166 -15.43 16.35 3.29
C LYS A 166 -14.81 16.45 1.89
N ASN A 167 -13.57 16.04 1.77
CA ASN A 167 -12.76 16.19 0.56
C ASN A 167 -12.64 14.89 -0.25
N SER A 168 -13.31 13.81 0.17
CA SER A 168 -13.29 12.54 -0.55
C SER A 168 -14.14 12.61 -1.81
N ASN A 169 -13.50 12.47 -2.98
CA ASN A 169 -14.20 12.27 -4.25
C ASN A 169 -14.74 10.83 -4.43
N TYR A 170 -14.47 9.96 -3.49
CA TYR A 170 -14.98 8.58 -3.44
C TYR A 170 -16.21 8.54 -2.55
N LYS A 171 -17.35 8.88 -3.15
CA LYS A 171 -18.67 8.69 -2.53
C LYS A 171 -19.28 7.39 -3.01
#